data_36591f4e1499b6e7096ed27fd35cfbf9
#
_entry.id   36591f4e1499b6e7096ed27fd35cfbf9
#
_cell.length_a   1.000
_cell.length_b   1.000
_cell.length_c   1.000
_cell.angle_alpha   90.00
_cell.angle_beta   90.00
_cell.angle_gamma   90.00
#
_symmetry.space_group_name_H-M   'P 1'
#
loop_
_entity.id
_entity.type
_entity.pdbx_description
1 polymer ?
#
loop_
_entity_poly.entity_id
_entity_poly.type
_entity_poly.pdbx_seq_one_letter_code
_entity_poly.pdbx_strand_id
1 'polypeptide(L)'
;MTSSEHFFSRVTVLLCLALLCFASGRLQAVVEMPVRGICAHRGASDTHPENTLAAFREAIRLGAQMIEFDVALSKDGRLVLMHDATVDRTTDGKGRVSELTLAELKKLDAGAWKGGRFKNERVPTLDEGLAIMPENIWLNVHLKGGADLAAKVTERIVAGGRLHQAFLACGTKAGRAAKRVDARIKICNMERQANTLKYVNETIERKAEFIQLLGGNSVDPAHTKLLRDRGIRINYCCTDESGKVCRLLEAGVEFPLVDRVSAMLKVADQQGMERLKPVYRSRLKHGKVALPYSTLVEQRRLKKGAATQGMALTAKYYFTSTARSIYRYDTNWKLLEEKPIRIDGVNHIGAIDHHGGFLWTGLLHGPENGKHDPKLNRSIIAKIRVTDLAVDKTWDITKDVTWIDPVCFDGQYLWVGDLSDLGIHRYRLDGDQLVRAGVFRYPKQMHFSQGIRVVGRKLYTIHTFGTMDGLFEFDLPEKLDDSPQQPTRVWQIAENRMHLEGFDFVPGVPHQIWHAQGNQVDRYELAESEDR
;
A
#
# COMPACT_ATOMS: atom_id res chain seq x y z
N MET A 1 -34.05 -41.71 -45.86
CA MET A 1 -34.33 -40.76 -44.75
C MET A 1 -33.92 -41.43 -43.45
N THR A 2 -32.71 -41.19 -42.91
CA THR A 2 -32.30 -41.58 -41.54
C THR A 2 -30.81 -41.38 -41.22
N SER A 3 -30.04 -40.59 -41.95
CA SER A 3 -28.62 -40.36 -41.60
C SER A 3 -28.18 -38.90 -41.41
N SER A 4 -29.07 -37.93 -41.60
CA SER A 4 -28.74 -36.52 -41.48
C SER A 4 -29.11 -35.88 -40.13
N GLU A 5 -30.05 -36.44 -39.38
CA GLU A 5 -30.51 -35.86 -38.10
C GLU A 5 -29.59 -36.18 -36.91
N HIS A 6 -28.84 -37.27 -36.96
CA HIS A 6 -27.86 -37.59 -35.87
C HIS A 6 -26.52 -36.81 -35.98
N PHE A 7 -26.22 -36.24 -37.13
CA PHE A 7 -24.97 -35.45 -37.29
C PHE A 7 -25.14 -34.05 -36.71
N PHE A 8 -26.30 -33.42 -36.93
CA PHE A 8 -26.56 -32.07 -36.38
C PHE A 8 -26.69 -32.04 -34.86
N SER A 9 -27.23 -33.10 -34.22
CA SER A 9 -27.34 -33.19 -32.78
C SER A 9 -26.00 -33.29 -32.06
N ARG A 10 -25.02 -34.01 -32.64
CA ARG A 10 -23.68 -34.13 -32.06
C ARG A 10 -22.80 -32.88 -32.23
N VAL A 11 -22.93 -32.15 -33.30
CA VAL A 11 -22.21 -30.90 -33.54
C VAL A 11 -22.75 -29.79 -32.61
N THR A 12 -24.07 -29.72 -32.39
CA THR A 12 -24.69 -28.73 -31.50
C THR A 12 -24.34 -28.99 -30.05
N VAL A 13 -24.28 -30.25 -29.59
CA VAL A 13 -23.87 -30.61 -28.22
C VAL A 13 -22.38 -30.34 -28.01
N LEU A 14 -21.52 -30.57 -29.00
CA LEU A 14 -20.09 -30.27 -28.91
C LEU A 14 -19.82 -28.75 -28.95
N LEU A 15 -20.57 -27.95 -29.70
CA LEU A 15 -20.50 -26.49 -29.66
C LEU A 15 -21.03 -25.94 -28.34
N CYS A 16 -22.10 -26.48 -27.79
CA CYS A 16 -22.61 -26.07 -26.46
C CYS A 16 -21.65 -26.47 -25.32
N LEU A 17 -20.98 -27.64 -25.38
CA LEU A 17 -19.95 -28.02 -24.42
C LEU A 17 -18.68 -27.20 -24.57
N ALA A 18 -18.29 -26.82 -25.78
CA ALA A 18 -17.18 -25.89 -26.02
C ALA A 18 -17.49 -24.47 -25.50
N LEU A 19 -18.73 -23.98 -25.71
CA LEU A 19 -19.19 -22.69 -25.17
C LEU A 19 -19.34 -22.70 -23.63
N LEU A 20 -19.71 -23.82 -23.01
CA LEU A 20 -19.76 -23.98 -21.55
C LEU A 20 -18.36 -24.10 -20.92
N CYS A 21 -17.36 -24.60 -21.64
CA CYS A 21 -15.95 -24.58 -21.20
C CYS A 21 -15.31 -23.20 -21.31
N PHE A 22 -15.79 -22.31 -22.19
CA PHE A 22 -15.33 -20.92 -22.29
C PHE A 22 -15.97 -19.97 -21.26
N ALA A 23 -17.09 -20.38 -20.62
CA ALA A 23 -17.84 -19.53 -19.69
C ALA A 23 -17.33 -19.57 -18.23
N SER A 24 -16.30 -20.38 -17.90
CA SER A 24 -15.77 -20.49 -16.53
C SER A 24 -14.28 -20.21 -16.39
N GLY A 25 -13.60 -19.79 -17.44
CA GLY A 25 -12.22 -19.33 -17.41
C GLY A 25 -12.14 -17.79 -17.43
N ARG A 26 -12.37 -17.12 -16.31
CA ARG A 26 -11.85 -15.75 -16.20
C ARG A 26 -10.34 -15.83 -16.35
N LEU A 27 -9.81 -15.38 -17.48
CA LEU A 27 -8.39 -15.07 -17.61
C LEU A 27 -8.07 -14.10 -16.49
N GLN A 28 -7.41 -14.60 -15.45
CA GLN A 28 -6.72 -13.74 -14.50
C GLN A 28 -5.72 -12.97 -15.36
N ALA A 29 -5.84 -11.65 -15.44
CA ALA A 29 -4.89 -10.83 -16.17
C ALA A 29 -3.50 -11.24 -15.69
N VAL A 30 -2.68 -11.76 -16.60
CA VAL A 30 -1.31 -12.15 -16.29
C VAL A 30 -0.57 -10.86 -15.97
N VAL A 31 -0.12 -10.73 -14.73
CA VAL A 31 0.69 -9.56 -14.33
C VAL A 31 1.96 -9.59 -15.18
N GLU A 32 2.11 -8.61 -16.04
CA GLU A 32 3.28 -8.51 -16.91
C GLU A 32 4.48 -8.03 -16.09
N MET A 33 5.55 -8.84 -16.11
CA MET A 33 6.78 -8.53 -15.40
C MET A 33 7.75 -7.75 -16.28
N PRO A 34 8.48 -6.74 -15.74
CA PRO A 34 9.46 -5.98 -16.52
C PRO A 34 10.50 -6.88 -17.19
N VAL A 35 10.74 -6.64 -18.48
CA VAL A 35 11.76 -7.37 -19.24
C VAL A 35 13.16 -6.86 -18.91
N ARG A 36 13.29 -5.55 -18.64
CA ARG A 36 14.56 -4.88 -18.28
C ARG A 36 14.27 -3.60 -17.51
N GLY A 37 15.27 -3.03 -16.85
CA GLY A 37 15.15 -1.79 -16.11
C GLY A 37 16.20 -1.65 -15.02
N ILE A 38 15.94 -0.81 -14.04
CA ILE A 38 16.83 -0.55 -12.91
C ILE A 38 16.43 -1.41 -11.70
N CYS A 39 17.42 -2.05 -11.08
CA CYS A 39 17.27 -2.72 -9.80
C CYS A 39 17.71 -1.77 -8.67
N ALA A 40 16.78 -1.39 -7.82
CA ALA A 40 17.06 -0.57 -6.64
C ALA A 40 17.74 -1.44 -5.56
N HIS A 41 19.04 -1.21 -5.32
CA HIS A 41 19.87 -1.96 -4.38
C HIS A 41 19.51 -1.57 -2.94
N ARG A 42 18.89 -2.50 -2.19
CA ARG A 42 18.34 -2.30 -0.85
C ARG A 42 17.27 -1.19 -0.79
N GLY A 43 16.52 -1.02 -1.90
CA GLY A 43 15.62 0.10 -2.11
C GLY A 43 16.32 1.36 -2.64
N ALA A 44 15.75 2.55 -2.44
CA ALA A 44 16.37 3.83 -2.82
C ALA A 44 17.41 4.25 -1.78
N SER A 45 18.50 3.48 -1.66
CA SER A 45 19.46 3.53 -0.56
C SER A 45 20.36 4.78 -0.55
N ASP A 46 20.47 5.52 -1.65
CA ASP A 46 21.16 6.81 -1.67
C ASP A 46 20.46 7.89 -0.85
N THR A 47 19.14 7.90 -0.87
CA THR A 47 18.31 8.96 -0.23
C THR A 47 17.55 8.49 1.01
N HIS A 48 17.36 7.18 1.19
CA HIS A 48 16.60 6.56 2.27
C HIS A 48 17.44 5.50 2.99
N PRO A 49 17.13 5.14 4.25
CA PRO A 49 17.87 4.10 4.95
C PRO A 49 17.66 2.74 4.27
N GLU A 50 18.76 2.08 3.92
CA GLU A 50 18.77 0.80 3.20
C GLU A 50 17.95 -0.29 3.92
N ASN A 51 17.34 -1.22 3.16
CA ASN A 51 16.57 -2.35 3.69
C ASN A 51 15.42 -1.95 4.63
N THR A 52 14.87 -0.73 4.48
CA THR A 52 13.70 -0.25 5.23
C THR A 52 12.48 -0.11 4.33
N LEU A 53 11.29 -0.05 4.96
CA LEU A 53 10.06 0.18 4.21
C LEU A 53 10.08 1.56 3.52
N ALA A 54 10.71 2.56 4.13
CA ALA A 54 10.87 3.89 3.53
C ALA A 54 11.68 3.84 2.22
N ALA A 55 12.79 3.09 2.18
CA ALA A 55 13.61 2.93 0.97
C ALA A 55 12.87 2.19 -0.14
N PHE A 56 12.07 1.18 0.21
CA PHE A 56 11.28 0.43 -0.78
C PHE A 56 10.15 1.27 -1.37
N ARG A 57 9.41 2.00 -0.52
CA ARG A 57 8.37 2.93 -1.00
C ARG A 57 8.92 3.96 -1.96
N GLU A 58 10.10 4.52 -1.66
CA GLU A 58 10.73 5.48 -2.54
C GLU A 58 11.16 4.84 -3.87
N ALA A 59 11.72 3.62 -3.87
CA ALA A 59 12.08 2.91 -5.09
C ALA A 59 10.84 2.62 -5.96
N ILE A 60 9.73 2.21 -5.33
CA ILE A 60 8.43 1.99 -6.01
C ILE A 60 7.90 3.31 -6.58
N ARG A 61 7.89 4.39 -5.79
CA ARG A 61 7.45 5.73 -6.21
C ARG A 61 8.25 6.26 -7.39
N LEU A 62 9.54 6.00 -7.44
CA LEU A 62 10.42 6.39 -8.54
C LEU A 62 10.18 5.54 -9.79
N GLY A 63 9.54 4.38 -9.67
CA GLY A 63 9.22 3.49 -10.77
C GLY A 63 10.32 2.50 -11.11
N ALA A 64 11.09 2.03 -10.12
CA ALA A 64 12.08 0.98 -10.31
C ALA A 64 11.41 -0.33 -10.75
N GLN A 65 12.05 -1.08 -11.66
CA GLN A 65 11.51 -2.31 -12.21
C GLN A 65 11.85 -3.54 -11.36
N MET A 66 12.85 -3.42 -10.48
CA MET A 66 13.27 -4.45 -9.54
C MET A 66 13.72 -3.80 -8.23
N ILE A 67 13.46 -4.46 -7.12
CA ILE A 67 14.04 -4.11 -5.81
C ILE A 67 14.83 -5.29 -5.31
N GLU A 68 16.09 -5.04 -4.94
CA GLU A 68 16.92 -5.97 -4.21
C GLU A 68 16.85 -5.64 -2.72
N PHE A 69 16.82 -6.68 -1.88
CA PHE A 69 16.88 -6.57 -0.43
C PHE A 69 17.45 -7.83 0.22
N ASP A 70 18.05 -7.64 1.39
CA ASP A 70 18.76 -8.66 2.12
C ASP A 70 17.91 -9.27 3.23
N VAL A 71 17.87 -10.60 3.34
CA VAL A 71 17.13 -11.32 4.38
C VAL A 71 18.08 -12.09 5.28
N ALA A 72 17.91 -11.90 6.60
CA ALA A 72 18.62 -12.59 7.65
C ALA A 72 17.67 -13.25 8.67
N LEU A 73 18.20 -14.13 9.54
CA LEU A 73 17.46 -14.74 10.65
C LEU A 73 17.82 -14.04 11.98
N SER A 74 16.80 -13.65 12.74
CA SER A 74 16.94 -13.27 14.15
C SER A 74 17.20 -14.49 15.04
N LYS A 75 17.55 -14.25 16.31
CA LYS A 75 17.77 -15.28 17.35
C LYS A 75 16.58 -16.25 17.48
N ASP A 76 15.38 -15.72 17.43
CA ASP A 76 14.12 -16.47 17.52
C ASP A 76 13.59 -16.97 16.14
N GLY A 77 14.49 -17.01 15.13
CA GLY A 77 14.21 -17.60 13.82
C GLY A 77 13.23 -16.80 12.95
N ARG A 78 13.06 -15.52 13.20
CA ARG A 78 12.22 -14.62 12.38
C ARG A 78 13.01 -14.05 11.22
N LEU A 79 12.35 -13.88 10.07
CA LEU A 79 12.95 -13.33 8.86
C LEU A 79 12.92 -11.81 8.94
N VAL A 80 14.09 -11.18 8.96
CA VAL A 80 14.26 -9.70 9.05
C VAL A 80 15.09 -9.18 7.87
N LEU A 81 14.93 -7.91 7.54
CA LEU A 81 15.65 -7.26 6.46
C LEU A 81 16.88 -6.54 7.00
N MET A 82 18.06 -7.09 6.70
CA MET A 82 19.34 -6.56 7.16
C MET A 82 20.48 -7.10 6.28
N HIS A 83 21.37 -6.19 5.85
CA HIS A 83 22.52 -6.57 5.03
C HIS A 83 23.66 -7.17 5.85
N ASP A 84 24.06 -6.47 6.93
CA ASP A 84 25.22 -6.85 7.72
C ASP A 84 24.86 -7.94 8.73
N ALA A 85 25.84 -8.70 9.15
CA ALA A 85 25.68 -9.69 10.21
C ALA A 85 25.40 -9.04 11.57
N THR A 86 25.65 -7.74 11.73
CA THR A 86 25.40 -6.95 12.93
C THR A 86 24.49 -5.77 12.64
N VAL A 87 23.83 -5.23 13.65
CA VAL A 87 22.92 -4.05 13.54
C VAL A 87 23.66 -2.72 13.58
N ASP A 88 24.95 -2.72 13.85
CA ASP A 88 25.76 -1.59 14.31
C ASP A 88 25.83 -0.41 13.31
N ARG A 89 25.85 -0.69 12.01
CA ARG A 89 26.02 0.34 10.99
C ARG A 89 24.73 1.09 10.64
N THR A 90 23.61 0.38 10.67
CA THR A 90 22.33 0.88 10.15
C THR A 90 21.25 1.04 11.21
N THR A 91 21.62 0.90 12.51
CA THR A 91 20.72 1.15 13.62
C THR A 91 21.44 1.88 14.76
N ASP A 92 20.69 2.29 15.78
CA ASP A 92 21.21 2.84 17.03
C ASP A 92 21.62 1.74 18.04
N GLY A 93 21.49 0.46 17.70
CA GLY A 93 21.88 -0.69 18.51
C GLY A 93 23.24 -1.27 18.20
N LYS A 94 23.59 -2.34 18.90
CA LYS A 94 24.83 -3.10 18.77
C LYS A 94 24.57 -4.59 18.83
N GLY A 95 25.42 -5.38 18.14
CA GLY A 95 25.43 -6.82 18.24
C GLY A 95 24.98 -7.55 16.96
N ARG A 96 25.02 -8.87 17.01
CA ARG A 96 24.71 -9.71 15.85
C ARG A 96 23.20 -9.87 15.68
N VAL A 97 22.70 -9.79 14.46
CA VAL A 97 21.29 -10.05 14.12
C VAL A 97 20.82 -11.41 14.63
N SER A 98 21.68 -12.44 14.51
CA SER A 98 21.37 -13.80 14.98
C SER A 98 21.35 -13.99 16.50
N GLU A 99 21.75 -12.98 17.27
CA GLU A 99 21.75 -12.99 18.72
C GLU A 99 20.64 -12.14 19.32
N LEU A 100 19.94 -11.35 18.51
CA LEU A 100 18.81 -10.50 18.89
C LEU A 100 17.49 -11.12 18.45
N THR A 101 16.51 -11.12 19.34
CA THR A 101 15.13 -11.51 19.02
C THR A 101 14.45 -10.46 18.13
N LEU A 102 13.37 -10.81 17.44
CA LEU A 102 12.58 -9.84 16.68
C LEU A 102 12.11 -8.67 17.57
N ALA A 103 11.70 -8.95 18.81
CA ALA A 103 11.23 -7.91 19.73
C ALA A 103 12.33 -6.90 20.08
N GLU A 104 13.58 -7.35 20.19
CA GLU A 104 14.75 -6.47 20.39
C GLU A 104 15.07 -5.69 19.13
N LEU A 105 15.12 -6.34 17.96
CA LEU A 105 15.36 -5.69 16.68
C LEU A 105 14.31 -4.60 16.36
N LYS A 106 13.04 -4.83 16.72
CA LYS A 106 11.96 -3.85 16.51
C LYS A 106 12.05 -2.61 17.43
N LYS A 107 12.86 -2.62 18.47
CA LYS A 107 13.10 -1.43 19.29
C LYS A 107 14.14 -0.50 18.68
N LEU A 108 15.01 -1.02 17.81
CA LEU A 108 16.10 -0.25 17.21
C LEU A 108 15.58 0.78 16.21
N ASP A 109 16.21 1.94 16.17
CA ASP A 109 16.00 2.94 15.14
C ASP A 109 16.90 2.62 13.94
N ALA A 110 16.29 2.17 12.85
CA ALA A 110 16.97 1.81 11.61
C ALA A 110 17.05 2.96 10.59
N GLY A 111 16.65 4.18 10.98
CA GLY A 111 16.56 5.30 10.07
C GLY A 111 17.37 6.54 10.43
N ALA A 112 17.54 6.84 11.72
CA ALA A 112 18.18 8.07 12.19
C ALA A 112 19.62 8.27 11.67
N TRP A 113 20.36 7.18 11.43
CA TRP A 113 21.71 7.21 10.85
C TRP A 113 21.75 7.80 9.44
N LYS A 114 20.66 7.65 8.68
CA LYS A 114 20.53 8.20 7.32
C LYS A 114 20.09 9.66 7.32
N GLY A 115 19.38 10.08 8.37
CA GLY A 115 18.95 11.46 8.55
C GLY A 115 17.76 11.58 9.50
N GLY A 116 17.66 12.72 10.18
CA GLY A 116 16.64 12.94 11.23
C GLY A 116 15.18 12.74 10.79
N ARG A 117 14.90 12.92 9.49
CA ARG A 117 13.57 12.68 8.91
C ARG A 117 13.14 11.22 8.96
N PHE A 118 14.10 10.29 9.07
CA PHE A 118 13.88 8.85 9.14
C PHE A 118 13.93 8.29 10.56
N LYS A 119 14.06 9.17 11.55
CA LYS A 119 14.01 8.75 12.97
C LYS A 119 12.73 7.94 13.22
N ASN A 120 12.87 6.84 13.96
CA ASN A 120 11.83 5.86 14.26
C ASN A 120 11.48 4.87 13.12
N GLU A 121 12.20 4.85 11.98
CA GLU A 121 12.16 3.68 11.11
C GLU A 121 12.61 2.46 11.90
N ARG A 122 11.99 1.31 11.63
CA ARG A 122 12.28 0.05 12.33
C ARG A 122 12.87 -0.98 11.37
N VAL A 123 13.65 -1.91 11.91
CA VAL A 123 14.10 -3.07 11.15
C VAL A 123 12.87 -3.85 10.66
N PRO A 124 12.63 -3.97 9.32
CA PRO A 124 11.45 -4.65 8.82
C PRO A 124 11.61 -6.18 8.92
N THR A 125 10.49 -6.88 9.02
CA THR A 125 10.41 -8.30 8.69
C THR A 125 10.27 -8.50 7.18
N LEU A 126 10.56 -9.70 6.68
CA LEU A 126 10.28 -10.06 5.29
C LEU A 126 8.79 -9.89 4.94
N ASP A 127 7.88 -10.25 5.86
CA ASP A 127 6.44 -10.11 5.64
C ASP A 127 6.02 -8.65 5.46
N GLU A 128 6.57 -7.74 6.26
CA GLU A 128 6.33 -6.29 6.12
C GLU A 128 6.88 -5.77 4.79
N GLY A 129 8.06 -6.22 4.39
CA GLY A 129 8.62 -5.88 3.08
C GLY A 129 7.76 -6.39 1.92
N LEU A 130 7.39 -7.69 1.94
CA LEU A 130 6.52 -8.28 0.90
C LEU A 130 5.13 -7.63 0.85
N ALA A 131 4.65 -7.13 2.00
CA ALA A 131 3.34 -6.51 2.09
C ALA A 131 3.21 -5.25 1.23
N ILE A 132 4.28 -4.49 1.09
CA ILE A 132 4.30 -3.22 0.35
C ILE A 132 4.73 -3.35 -1.11
N MET A 133 5.19 -4.53 -1.54
CA MET A 133 5.67 -4.73 -2.90
C MET A 133 4.50 -4.88 -3.89
N PRO A 134 4.49 -4.13 -5.00
CA PRO A 134 3.54 -4.35 -6.08
C PRO A 134 3.75 -5.72 -6.74
N GLU A 135 2.74 -6.22 -7.44
CA GLU A 135 2.77 -7.55 -8.08
C GLU A 135 3.64 -7.58 -9.35
N ASN A 136 3.87 -6.43 -9.96
CA ASN A 136 4.59 -6.32 -11.23
C ASN A 136 6.04 -5.84 -11.10
N ILE A 137 6.61 -5.85 -9.90
CA ILE A 137 8.03 -5.54 -9.66
C ILE A 137 8.81 -6.83 -9.36
N TRP A 138 10.04 -6.96 -9.88
CA TRP A 138 10.90 -8.07 -9.52
C TRP A 138 11.43 -7.92 -8.08
N LEU A 139 11.43 -9.03 -7.33
CA LEU A 139 11.95 -9.13 -5.97
C LEU A 139 13.24 -9.96 -6.00
N ASN A 140 14.38 -9.27 -5.93
CA ASN A 140 15.69 -9.88 -5.80
C ASN A 140 15.98 -10.10 -4.31
N VAL A 141 15.67 -11.30 -3.82
CA VAL A 141 15.79 -11.65 -2.39
C VAL A 141 17.16 -12.23 -2.12
N HIS A 142 18.09 -11.42 -1.61
CA HIS A 142 19.44 -11.82 -1.30
C HIS A 142 19.53 -12.47 0.09
N LEU A 143 19.97 -13.72 0.15
CA LEU A 143 20.01 -14.48 1.39
C LEU A 143 21.32 -14.27 2.15
N LYS A 144 21.23 -13.77 3.38
CA LYS A 144 22.36 -13.63 4.32
C LYS A 144 22.48 -14.89 5.20
N GLY A 145 22.34 -16.08 4.58
CA GLY A 145 22.43 -17.34 5.30
C GLY A 145 22.34 -18.55 4.37
N GLY A 146 22.28 -19.73 4.98
CA GLY A 146 22.35 -21.01 4.27
C GLY A 146 20.99 -21.64 3.94
N ALA A 147 20.97 -22.99 3.97
CA ALA A 147 19.84 -23.80 3.54
C ALA A 147 18.56 -23.59 4.38
N ASP A 148 18.68 -23.40 5.70
CA ASP A 148 17.54 -23.15 6.59
C ASP A 148 16.85 -21.83 6.25
N LEU A 149 17.63 -20.74 6.09
CA LEU A 149 17.10 -19.45 5.67
C LEU A 149 16.40 -19.56 4.31
N ALA A 150 17.00 -20.24 3.34
CA ALA A 150 16.43 -20.41 2.01
C ALA A 150 15.08 -21.13 2.03
N ALA A 151 14.94 -22.17 2.85
CA ALA A 151 13.69 -22.89 3.02
C ALA A 151 12.59 -21.97 3.60
N LYS A 152 12.87 -21.30 4.71
CA LYS A 152 11.92 -20.39 5.39
C LYS A 152 11.50 -19.22 4.50
N VAL A 153 12.44 -18.61 3.76
CA VAL A 153 12.12 -17.52 2.83
C VAL A 153 11.23 -18.04 1.70
N THR A 154 11.50 -19.23 1.17
CA THR A 154 10.67 -19.84 0.12
C THR A 154 9.25 -20.08 0.62
N GLU A 155 9.08 -20.65 1.82
CA GLU A 155 7.75 -20.84 2.44
C GLU A 155 6.97 -19.51 2.52
N ARG A 156 7.63 -18.42 2.88
CA ARG A 156 6.97 -17.09 2.96
C ARG A 156 6.61 -16.53 1.59
N ILE A 157 7.48 -16.70 0.58
CA ILE A 157 7.21 -16.30 -0.82
C ILE A 157 6.01 -17.08 -1.37
N VAL A 158 5.95 -18.38 -1.14
CA VAL A 158 4.84 -19.27 -1.56
C VAL A 158 3.54 -18.84 -0.86
N ALA A 159 3.57 -18.71 0.47
CA ALA A 159 2.40 -18.32 1.26
C ALA A 159 1.89 -16.92 0.90
N GLY A 160 2.78 -16.00 0.52
CA GLY A 160 2.46 -14.66 0.05
C GLY A 160 1.99 -14.60 -1.40
N GLY A 161 2.00 -15.72 -2.16
CA GLY A 161 1.63 -15.75 -3.57
C GLY A 161 2.62 -15.03 -4.50
N ARG A 162 3.91 -14.88 -4.11
CA ARG A 162 4.92 -14.05 -4.77
C ARG A 162 5.86 -14.82 -5.72
N LEU A 163 5.61 -16.11 -5.98
CA LEU A 163 6.45 -16.94 -6.85
C LEU A 163 6.64 -16.41 -8.27
N HIS A 164 5.68 -15.68 -8.81
CA HIS A 164 5.75 -15.13 -10.16
C HIS A 164 6.84 -14.05 -10.28
N GLN A 165 7.08 -13.26 -9.23
CA GLN A 165 7.95 -12.09 -9.22
C GLN A 165 9.22 -12.23 -8.37
N ALA A 166 9.30 -13.23 -7.47
CA ALA A 166 10.44 -13.38 -6.57
C ALA A 166 11.45 -14.42 -7.08
N PHE A 167 12.70 -14.13 -6.83
CA PHE A 167 13.81 -15.09 -6.96
C PHE A 167 14.78 -14.94 -5.79
N LEU A 168 15.47 -16.05 -5.44
CA LEU A 168 16.46 -16.03 -4.37
C LEU A 168 17.86 -15.86 -4.97
N ALA A 169 18.56 -14.81 -4.57
CA ALA A 169 19.97 -14.61 -4.85
C ALA A 169 20.79 -15.35 -3.79
N CYS A 170 21.35 -16.50 -4.17
CA CYS A 170 22.01 -17.39 -3.21
C CYS A 170 22.97 -18.39 -3.88
N GLY A 171 23.80 -19.04 -3.06
CA GLY A 171 24.67 -20.13 -3.50
C GLY A 171 23.92 -21.44 -3.70
N THR A 172 24.60 -22.40 -4.32
CA THR A 172 24.04 -23.70 -4.77
C THR A 172 23.33 -24.48 -3.67
N LYS A 173 23.92 -24.56 -2.47
CA LYS A 173 23.35 -25.33 -1.33
C LYS A 173 22.02 -24.73 -0.86
N ALA A 174 21.95 -23.42 -0.76
CA ALA A 174 20.73 -22.68 -0.40
C ALA A 174 19.64 -22.81 -1.50
N GLY A 175 20.03 -22.65 -2.77
CA GLY A 175 19.12 -22.81 -3.90
C GLY A 175 18.50 -24.21 -3.98
N ARG A 176 19.29 -25.26 -3.72
CA ARG A 176 18.76 -26.65 -3.64
C ARG A 176 17.76 -26.81 -2.48
N ALA A 177 18.01 -26.17 -1.34
CA ALA A 177 17.07 -26.21 -0.22
C ALA A 177 15.76 -25.51 -0.55
N ALA A 178 15.81 -24.33 -1.19
CA ALA A 178 14.67 -23.61 -1.67
C ALA A 178 13.82 -24.42 -2.66
N LYS A 179 14.45 -25.02 -3.68
CA LYS A 179 13.78 -25.87 -4.68
C LYS A 179 13.14 -27.13 -4.09
N ARG A 180 13.59 -27.63 -2.92
CA ARG A 180 12.93 -28.73 -2.19
C ARG A 180 11.63 -28.30 -1.53
N VAL A 181 11.52 -27.05 -1.12
CA VAL A 181 10.26 -26.48 -0.56
C VAL A 181 9.25 -26.26 -1.67
N ASP A 182 9.66 -25.60 -2.76
CA ASP A 182 8.84 -25.43 -3.94
C ASP A 182 9.73 -25.35 -5.20
N ALA A 183 9.55 -26.29 -6.11
CA ALA A 183 10.38 -26.38 -7.32
C ALA A 183 10.21 -25.17 -8.27
N ARG A 184 9.12 -24.40 -8.13
CA ARG A 184 8.83 -23.22 -8.95
C ARG A 184 9.59 -21.97 -8.53
N ILE A 185 10.20 -21.94 -7.32
CA ILE A 185 10.99 -20.78 -6.89
C ILE A 185 12.15 -20.55 -7.85
N LYS A 186 12.34 -19.31 -8.27
CA LYS A 186 13.45 -18.93 -9.14
C LYS A 186 14.73 -18.72 -8.34
N ILE A 187 15.86 -19.08 -8.92
CA ILE A 187 17.18 -18.93 -8.29
C ILE A 187 18.04 -18.02 -9.16
N CYS A 188 18.67 -17.04 -8.54
CA CYS A 188 19.80 -16.30 -9.09
C CYS A 188 21.09 -16.96 -8.60
N ASN A 189 21.95 -17.40 -9.53
CA ASN A 189 23.24 -17.97 -9.17
C ASN A 189 24.16 -16.90 -8.58
N MET A 190 24.62 -17.12 -7.34
CA MET A 190 25.53 -16.23 -6.61
C MET A 190 26.81 -16.95 -6.17
N GLU A 191 27.07 -18.15 -6.68
CA GLU A 191 28.15 -19.01 -6.16
C GLU A 191 29.54 -18.39 -6.30
N ARG A 192 29.78 -17.65 -7.36
CA ARG A 192 31.13 -17.10 -7.64
C ARG A 192 31.09 -15.68 -8.19
N GLN A 193 29.98 -15.11 -8.39
CA GLN A 193 29.79 -13.77 -8.97
C GLN A 193 30.99 -13.26 -9.79
N ALA A 194 30.95 -13.45 -11.09
CA ALA A 194 32.01 -13.05 -11.99
C ALA A 194 31.42 -12.57 -13.33
N ASN A 195 32.27 -12.01 -14.17
CA ASN A 195 31.94 -11.64 -15.54
C ASN A 195 32.76 -12.49 -16.52
N THR A 196 32.62 -13.81 -16.45
CA THR A 196 33.40 -14.77 -17.24
C THR A 196 32.50 -15.83 -17.88
N LEU A 197 32.92 -16.32 -19.06
CA LEU A 197 32.23 -17.42 -19.75
C LEU A 197 32.07 -18.66 -18.86
N LYS A 198 33.08 -18.95 -18.02
CA LYS A 198 33.00 -20.06 -17.06
C LYS A 198 31.81 -19.92 -16.13
N TYR A 199 31.60 -18.74 -15.54
CA TYR A 199 30.48 -18.48 -14.64
C TYR A 199 29.13 -18.51 -15.36
N VAL A 200 29.09 -18.02 -16.61
CA VAL A 200 27.91 -18.11 -17.50
C VAL A 200 27.54 -19.59 -17.72
N ASN A 201 28.50 -20.42 -18.12
CA ASN A 201 28.28 -21.85 -18.36
C ASN A 201 27.84 -22.59 -17.09
N GLU A 202 28.48 -22.35 -15.95
CA GLU A 202 28.08 -22.91 -14.65
C GLU A 202 26.62 -22.53 -14.29
N THR A 203 26.18 -21.32 -14.63
CA THR A 203 24.81 -20.88 -14.40
C THR A 203 23.81 -21.64 -15.28
N ILE A 204 24.16 -21.84 -16.54
CA ILE A 204 23.35 -22.62 -17.50
C ILE A 204 23.24 -24.09 -17.04
N GLU A 205 24.36 -24.72 -16.67
CA GLU A 205 24.38 -26.10 -16.17
C GLU A 205 23.52 -26.30 -14.93
N ARG A 206 23.47 -25.30 -14.04
CA ARG A 206 22.63 -25.29 -12.83
C ARG A 206 21.15 -25.02 -13.10
N LYS A 207 20.79 -24.67 -14.34
CA LYS A 207 19.42 -24.30 -14.72
C LYS A 207 18.87 -23.19 -13.82
N ALA A 208 19.71 -22.21 -13.46
CA ALA A 208 19.27 -21.05 -12.71
C ALA A 208 18.47 -20.10 -13.63
N GLU A 209 17.45 -19.47 -13.10
CA GLU A 209 16.59 -18.54 -13.84
C GLU A 209 17.18 -17.13 -13.94
N PHE A 210 18.09 -16.79 -13.01
CA PHE A 210 18.81 -15.52 -12.97
C PHE A 210 20.31 -15.73 -12.76
N ILE A 211 21.11 -14.78 -13.22
CA ILE A 211 22.53 -14.65 -12.91
C ILE A 211 22.83 -13.23 -12.41
N GLN A 212 23.75 -13.09 -11.46
CA GLN A 212 24.30 -11.79 -11.11
C GLN A 212 25.76 -11.71 -11.53
N LEU A 213 26.03 -10.93 -12.58
CA LEU A 213 27.37 -10.63 -13.03
C LEU A 213 28.05 -9.63 -12.09
N LEU A 214 29.35 -9.70 -11.97
CA LEU A 214 30.15 -8.82 -11.11
C LEU A 214 31.53 -8.57 -11.74
N GLY A 215 32.04 -7.35 -11.55
CA GLY A 215 33.39 -6.99 -11.93
C GLY A 215 33.53 -6.54 -13.39
N GLY A 216 34.62 -5.82 -13.65
CA GLY A 216 34.91 -5.22 -14.96
C GLY A 216 34.11 -3.96 -15.28
N ASN A 217 34.50 -3.27 -16.35
CA ASN A 217 33.86 -2.05 -16.84
C ASN A 217 32.85 -2.31 -17.97
N SER A 218 32.81 -3.54 -18.48
CA SER A 218 31.93 -3.99 -19.57
C SER A 218 31.58 -5.47 -19.39
N VAL A 219 30.51 -5.87 -20.02
CA VAL A 219 30.07 -7.27 -20.13
C VAL A 219 30.14 -7.65 -21.60
N ASP A 220 30.61 -8.85 -21.92
CA ASP A 220 30.62 -9.36 -23.28
C ASP A 220 29.20 -9.60 -23.78
N PRO A 221 28.78 -8.92 -24.88
CA PRO A 221 27.44 -9.13 -25.46
C PRO A 221 27.18 -10.58 -25.90
N ALA A 222 28.22 -11.37 -26.21
CA ALA A 222 28.06 -12.79 -26.51
C ALA A 222 27.61 -13.57 -25.28
N HIS A 223 28.11 -13.25 -24.08
CA HIS A 223 27.69 -13.86 -22.83
C HIS A 223 26.24 -13.54 -22.49
N THR A 224 25.82 -12.30 -22.62
CA THR A 224 24.45 -11.90 -22.35
C THR A 224 23.47 -12.49 -23.37
N LYS A 225 23.87 -12.55 -24.65
CA LYS A 225 23.07 -13.23 -25.67
C LYS A 225 22.91 -14.71 -25.34
N LEU A 226 23.99 -15.39 -24.98
CA LEU A 226 24.00 -16.82 -24.63
C LEU A 226 23.06 -17.14 -23.46
N LEU A 227 22.98 -16.24 -22.47
CA LEU A 227 22.08 -16.35 -21.31
C LEU A 227 20.62 -16.12 -21.72
N ARG A 228 20.34 -15.03 -22.45
CA ARG A 228 18.97 -14.69 -22.89
C ARG A 228 18.38 -15.75 -23.83
N ASP A 229 19.17 -16.29 -24.74
CA ASP A 229 18.74 -17.39 -25.65
C ASP A 229 18.28 -18.63 -24.86
N ARG A 230 18.65 -18.74 -23.57
CA ARG A 230 18.23 -19.79 -22.63
C ARG A 230 17.20 -19.35 -21.61
N GLY A 231 16.67 -18.15 -21.75
CA GLY A 231 15.68 -17.58 -20.83
C GLY A 231 16.24 -17.19 -19.45
N ILE A 232 17.57 -17.06 -19.31
CA ILE A 232 18.23 -16.67 -18.06
C ILE A 232 18.32 -15.16 -18.01
N ARG A 233 17.76 -14.55 -16.96
CA ARG A 233 17.77 -13.11 -16.72
C ARG A 233 19.07 -12.62 -16.10
N ILE A 234 19.46 -11.39 -16.40
CA ILE A 234 20.82 -10.91 -16.13
C ILE A 234 20.80 -9.68 -15.24
N ASN A 235 21.26 -9.86 -14.00
CA ASN A 235 21.58 -8.78 -13.08
C ASN A 235 23.07 -8.44 -13.15
N TYR A 236 23.44 -7.24 -12.72
CA TYR A 236 24.82 -6.82 -12.55
C TYR A 236 24.97 -6.01 -11.26
N CYS A 237 25.85 -6.38 -10.35
CA CYS A 237 26.15 -5.63 -9.14
C CYS A 237 27.52 -4.97 -9.20
N CYS A 238 27.71 -3.75 -8.74
CA CYS A 238 26.74 -2.65 -8.58
C CYS A 238 27.42 -1.43 -9.20
N THR A 239 26.69 -0.44 -9.65
CA THR A 239 27.31 0.79 -10.18
C THR A 239 26.33 1.95 -10.22
N ASP A 240 26.82 3.15 -9.88
CA ASP A 240 26.11 4.43 -9.98
C ASP A 240 26.71 5.36 -11.04
N GLU A 241 27.61 4.82 -11.88
CA GLU A 241 28.14 5.54 -13.03
C GLU A 241 27.18 5.48 -14.21
N SER A 242 26.59 6.60 -14.61
CA SER A 242 25.63 6.69 -15.72
C SER A 242 26.17 6.07 -17.02
N GLY A 243 27.42 6.36 -17.38
CA GLY A 243 28.05 5.80 -18.59
C GLY A 243 28.26 4.29 -18.51
N LYS A 244 28.52 3.74 -17.33
CA LYS A 244 28.64 2.30 -17.13
C LYS A 244 27.27 1.62 -17.20
N VAL A 245 26.24 2.19 -16.55
CA VAL A 245 24.86 1.67 -16.64
C VAL A 245 24.41 1.63 -18.10
N CYS A 246 24.66 2.69 -18.88
CA CYS A 246 24.35 2.73 -20.30
C CYS A 246 25.02 1.57 -21.05
N ARG A 247 26.36 1.41 -20.92
CA ARG A 247 27.10 0.31 -21.58
C ARG A 247 26.62 -1.08 -21.16
N LEU A 248 26.27 -1.29 -19.87
CA LEU A 248 25.72 -2.55 -19.38
C LEU A 248 24.38 -2.88 -20.04
N LEU A 249 23.49 -1.90 -20.14
CA LEU A 249 22.19 -2.06 -20.79
C LEU A 249 22.33 -2.32 -22.30
N GLU A 250 23.25 -1.64 -22.98
CA GLU A 250 23.58 -1.86 -24.40
C GLU A 250 24.19 -3.26 -24.63
N ALA A 251 25.05 -3.71 -23.70
CA ALA A 251 25.61 -5.05 -23.75
C ALA A 251 24.61 -6.16 -23.40
N GLY A 252 23.37 -5.80 -23.03
CA GLY A 252 22.28 -6.72 -22.80
C GLY A 252 22.12 -7.21 -21.36
N VAL A 253 22.73 -6.53 -20.38
CA VAL A 253 22.33 -6.67 -18.96
C VAL A 253 20.91 -6.14 -18.82
N GLU A 254 20.07 -6.86 -18.11
CA GLU A 254 18.66 -6.49 -17.98
C GLU A 254 18.40 -5.62 -16.76
N PHE A 255 19.06 -5.92 -15.61
CA PHE A 255 18.82 -5.23 -14.35
C PHE A 255 20.15 -4.89 -13.64
N PRO A 256 20.79 -3.76 -13.97
CA PRO A 256 21.90 -3.26 -13.16
C PRO A 256 21.39 -2.81 -11.78
N LEU A 257 22.09 -3.23 -10.71
CA LEU A 257 21.85 -2.82 -9.34
C LEU A 257 22.50 -1.48 -9.08
N VAL A 258 21.74 -0.54 -8.53
CA VAL A 258 22.17 0.83 -8.31
C VAL A 258 21.70 1.34 -6.94
N ASP A 259 22.51 2.17 -6.29
CA ASP A 259 22.10 2.90 -5.08
C ASP A 259 21.37 4.20 -5.46
N ARG A 260 21.87 4.94 -6.48
CA ARG A 260 21.34 6.22 -6.95
C ARG A 260 20.16 6.04 -7.92
N VAL A 261 19.05 5.46 -7.40
CA VAL A 261 17.90 5.02 -8.20
C VAL A 261 17.34 6.12 -9.09
N SER A 262 17.07 7.32 -8.54
CA SER A 262 16.50 8.43 -9.31
C SER A 262 17.39 8.87 -10.49
N ALA A 263 18.71 8.89 -10.29
CA ALA A 263 19.66 9.26 -11.34
C ALA A 263 19.74 8.17 -12.43
N MET A 264 19.80 6.89 -12.04
CA MET A 264 19.96 5.79 -12.99
C MET A 264 18.65 5.48 -13.74
N LEU A 265 17.50 5.75 -13.15
CA LEU A 265 16.22 5.72 -13.88
C LEU A 265 16.17 6.75 -15.02
N LYS A 266 16.77 7.94 -14.86
CA LYS A 266 16.89 8.90 -15.96
C LYS A 266 17.75 8.36 -17.11
N VAL A 267 18.79 7.58 -16.80
CA VAL A 267 19.59 6.88 -17.81
C VAL A 267 18.76 5.84 -18.53
N ALA A 268 17.97 5.07 -17.79
CA ALA A 268 17.04 4.09 -18.36
C ALA A 268 15.96 4.74 -19.24
N ASP A 269 15.38 5.88 -18.82
CA ASP A 269 14.42 6.67 -19.62
C ASP A 269 15.03 7.05 -20.97
N GLN A 270 16.30 7.48 -21.00
CA GLN A 270 17.02 7.83 -22.24
C GLN A 270 17.27 6.62 -23.15
N GLN A 271 17.26 5.41 -22.62
CA GLN A 271 17.33 4.14 -23.35
C GLN A 271 15.95 3.59 -23.72
N GLY A 272 14.90 4.40 -23.60
CA GLY A 272 13.52 4.01 -23.94
C GLY A 272 12.88 3.02 -22.99
N MET A 273 13.35 2.94 -21.73
CA MET A 273 12.72 2.09 -20.73
C MET A 273 11.66 2.87 -19.98
N GLU A 274 10.46 2.33 -19.91
CA GLU A 274 9.38 2.92 -19.14
C GLU A 274 9.57 2.67 -17.65
N ARG A 275 9.23 3.69 -16.86
CA ARG A 275 9.16 3.53 -15.39
C ARG A 275 8.00 2.63 -15.03
N LEU A 276 8.22 1.78 -14.02
CA LEU A 276 7.17 0.89 -13.55
C LEU A 276 6.00 1.69 -12.97
N LYS A 277 4.80 1.38 -13.46
CA LYS A 277 3.55 1.76 -12.80
C LYS A 277 3.16 0.60 -11.88
N PRO A 278 3.13 0.80 -10.54
CA PRO A 278 2.93 -0.30 -9.62
C PRO A 278 1.52 -0.89 -9.72
N VAL A 279 1.45 -2.22 -9.79
CA VAL A 279 0.20 -2.99 -9.75
C VAL A 279 0.19 -3.82 -8.47
N TYR A 280 -0.84 -3.74 -7.68
CA TYR A 280 -0.94 -4.48 -6.41
C TYR A 280 -2.06 -5.51 -6.46
N ARG A 281 -1.88 -6.65 -5.77
CA ARG A 281 -2.92 -7.67 -5.65
C ARG A 281 -3.86 -7.33 -4.50
N SER A 282 -5.17 -7.40 -4.77
CA SER A 282 -6.17 -7.36 -3.72
C SER A 282 -5.98 -8.49 -2.71
N ARG A 283 -5.82 -8.17 -1.43
CA ARG A 283 -5.76 -9.16 -0.33
C ARG A 283 -7.13 -9.54 0.23
N LEU A 284 -8.22 -9.09 -0.37
CA LEU A 284 -9.56 -9.47 0.07
C LEU A 284 -9.80 -10.95 -0.17
N LYS A 285 -9.86 -11.74 0.90
CA LYS A 285 -10.14 -13.18 0.90
C LYS A 285 -11.59 -13.54 0.52
N HIS A 286 -12.42 -12.58 0.18
CA HIS A 286 -13.81 -12.83 -0.18
C HIS A 286 -14.10 -12.32 -1.59
N GLY A 287 -14.18 -13.27 -2.53
CA GLY A 287 -14.83 -13.12 -3.84
C GLY A 287 -14.17 -12.14 -4.80
N LYS A 288 -13.48 -12.65 -5.78
CA LYS A 288 -13.30 -12.25 -7.19
C LYS A 288 -13.44 -10.76 -7.61
N VAL A 289 -13.14 -9.78 -6.78
CA VAL A 289 -13.09 -8.39 -7.19
C VAL A 289 -11.62 -7.97 -7.29
N ALA A 290 -11.17 -7.66 -8.50
CA ALA A 290 -9.90 -6.96 -8.68
C ALA A 290 -10.08 -5.57 -8.09
N LEU A 291 -9.27 -5.20 -7.10
CA LEU A 291 -9.35 -3.87 -6.47
C LEU A 291 -8.40 -2.93 -7.18
N PRO A 292 -8.85 -1.74 -7.59
CA PRO A 292 -7.96 -0.68 -7.98
C PRO A 292 -7.13 -0.20 -6.78
N TYR A 293 -5.90 0.20 -7.05
CA TYR A 293 -4.97 0.66 -6.02
C TYR A 293 -4.85 2.17 -6.03
N SER A 294 -4.45 2.72 -4.89
CA SER A 294 -4.02 4.10 -4.79
C SER A 294 -2.49 4.19 -4.88
N THR A 295 -1.99 5.23 -5.53
CA THR A 295 -0.57 5.53 -5.58
C THR A 295 -0.28 6.72 -4.68
N LEU A 296 0.63 6.57 -3.72
CA LEU A 296 1.10 7.69 -2.90
C LEU A 296 1.85 8.69 -3.79
N VAL A 297 1.29 9.89 -3.93
CA VAL A 297 1.83 10.97 -4.79
C VAL A 297 2.64 11.95 -3.98
N GLU A 298 2.20 12.27 -2.77
CA GLU A 298 2.81 13.31 -1.93
C GLU A 298 2.59 13.01 -0.45
N GLN A 299 3.54 13.39 0.37
CA GLN A 299 3.49 13.25 1.82
C GLN A 299 3.92 14.56 2.48
N ARG A 300 3.16 15.05 3.45
CA ARG A 300 3.44 16.26 4.22
C ARG A 300 3.39 15.98 5.70
N ARG A 301 4.43 16.39 6.43
CA ARG A 301 4.38 16.40 7.90
C ARG A 301 3.81 17.72 8.38
N LEU A 302 2.86 17.61 9.30
CA LEU A 302 2.22 18.74 9.97
C LEU A 302 2.81 18.91 11.39
N LYS A 303 2.31 19.90 12.13
CA LYS A 303 2.57 20.03 13.57
C LYS A 303 2.13 18.73 14.26
N LYS A 304 2.90 18.25 15.23
CA LYS A 304 2.61 17.00 15.96
C LYS A 304 1.16 16.97 16.47
N GLY A 305 0.44 15.92 16.12
CA GLY A 305 -0.95 15.72 16.54
C GLY A 305 -2.00 16.53 15.76
N ALA A 306 -1.61 17.26 14.69
CA ALA A 306 -2.50 18.14 13.96
C ALA A 306 -3.47 17.46 12.97
N ALA A 307 -3.35 16.16 12.72
CA ALA A 307 -4.16 15.42 11.74
C ALA A 307 -4.55 14.02 12.25
N THR A 308 -5.03 13.94 13.49
CA THR A 308 -5.29 12.65 14.15
C THR A 308 -6.73 12.16 14.04
N GLN A 309 -7.67 12.95 13.51
CA GLN A 309 -9.09 12.58 13.47
C GLN A 309 -9.75 12.78 12.11
N GLY A 310 -9.40 13.81 11.36
CA GLY A 310 -10.05 14.05 10.10
C GLY A 310 -9.49 15.21 9.31
N MET A 311 -10.00 15.35 8.09
CA MET A 311 -9.65 16.45 7.20
C MET A 311 -10.82 16.87 6.33
N ALA A 312 -10.76 18.12 5.85
CA ALA A 312 -11.65 18.67 4.84
C ALA A 312 -10.88 19.64 3.95
N LEU A 313 -11.14 19.60 2.65
CA LEU A 313 -10.44 20.39 1.65
C LEU A 313 -11.40 21.34 0.94
N THR A 314 -10.98 22.59 0.79
CA THR A 314 -11.67 23.57 -0.04
C THR A 314 -10.71 24.11 -1.10
N ALA A 315 -11.22 24.83 -2.08
CA ALA A 315 -10.36 25.48 -3.07
C ALA A 315 -9.40 26.53 -2.45
N LYS A 316 -9.68 27.02 -1.25
CA LYS A 316 -8.92 28.10 -0.59
C LYS A 316 -8.15 27.65 0.64
N TYR A 317 -8.69 26.71 1.41
CA TYR A 317 -8.14 26.28 2.69
C TYR A 317 -8.22 24.77 2.83
N TYR A 318 -7.24 24.19 3.52
CA TYR A 318 -7.25 22.82 3.99
C TYR A 318 -7.45 22.82 5.50
N PHE A 319 -8.14 21.82 6.00
CA PHE A 319 -8.45 21.66 7.42
C PHE A 319 -8.08 20.27 7.88
N THR A 320 -7.61 20.18 9.13
CA THR A 320 -7.48 18.91 9.85
C THR A 320 -8.09 19.06 11.24
N SER A 321 -8.46 17.95 11.84
CA SER A 321 -8.89 17.89 13.24
C SER A 321 -8.02 16.97 14.08
N THR A 322 -7.97 17.31 15.36
CA THR A 322 -7.54 16.42 16.43
C THR A 322 -8.72 16.21 17.37
N ALA A 323 -8.56 15.39 18.39
CA ALA A 323 -9.62 15.21 19.40
C ALA A 323 -10.12 16.53 20.04
N ARG A 324 -9.38 17.65 19.95
CA ARG A 324 -9.69 18.90 20.69
C ARG A 324 -9.59 20.17 19.90
N SER A 325 -9.02 20.17 18.70
CA SER A 325 -8.76 21.37 17.91
C SER A 325 -8.99 21.12 16.43
N ILE A 326 -9.39 22.18 15.73
CA ILE A 326 -9.39 22.24 14.27
C ILE A 326 -8.25 23.15 13.84
N TYR A 327 -7.54 22.75 12.80
CA TYR A 327 -6.42 23.46 12.20
C TYR A 327 -6.79 23.88 10.79
N ARG A 328 -6.48 25.14 10.43
CA ARG A 328 -6.66 25.68 9.09
C ARG A 328 -5.32 25.95 8.45
N TYR A 329 -5.16 25.51 7.23
CA TYR A 329 -3.95 25.69 6.41
C TYR A 329 -4.28 26.40 5.10
N ASP A 330 -3.27 27.01 4.46
CA ASP A 330 -3.36 27.32 3.04
C ASP A 330 -3.24 26.03 2.19
N THR A 331 -3.38 26.15 0.87
CA THR A 331 -3.33 25.01 -0.06
C THR A 331 -1.92 24.41 -0.21
N ASN A 332 -0.89 25.00 0.40
CA ASN A 332 0.47 24.49 0.50
C ASN A 332 0.77 23.85 1.87
N TRP A 333 -0.26 23.63 2.70
CA TRP A 333 -0.14 23.10 4.05
C TRP A 333 0.62 23.98 5.04
N LYS A 334 0.69 25.30 4.80
CA LYS A 334 1.18 26.26 5.80
C LYS A 334 0.07 26.53 6.82
N LEU A 335 0.35 26.28 8.09
CA LEU A 335 -0.59 26.52 9.18
C LEU A 335 -0.94 28.02 9.27
N LEU A 336 -2.23 28.32 9.23
CA LEU A 336 -2.80 29.67 9.37
C LEU A 336 -3.43 29.88 10.73
N GLU A 337 -4.12 28.86 11.28
CA GLU A 337 -4.86 28.96 12.54
C GLU A 337 -5.00 27.61 13.22
N GLU A 338 -5.00 27.62 14.55
CA GLU A 338 -5.40 26.50 15.41
C GLU A 338 -6.52 27.00 16.32
N LYS A 339 -7.68 26.32 16.29
CA LYS A 339 -8.86 26.67 17.09
C LYS A 339 -9.28 25.50 17.97
N PRO A 340 -9.17 25.59 19.28
CA PRO A 340 -9.79 24.65 20.19
C PRO A 340 -11.32 24.73 20.10
N ILE A 341 -11.99 23.60 19.98
CA ILE A 341 -13.44 23.49 20.04
C ILE A 341 -13.83 22.99 21.42
N ARG A 342 -14.64 23.79 22.13
CA ARG A 342 -15.07 23.48 23.49
C ARG A 342 -16.59 23.50 23.55
N ILE A 343 -17.18 22.37 23.87
CA ILE A 343 -18.61 22.19 24.12
C ILE A 343 -18.71 21.33 25.38
N ASP A 344 -19.59 21.75 26.30
CA ASP A 344 -19.77 21.04 27.56
C ASP A 344 -20.20 19.58 27.34
N GLY A 345 -19.60 18.69 28.07
CA GLY A 345 -19.89 17.25 28.02
C GLY A 345 -19.34 16.51 26.80
N VAL A 346 -18.45 17.13 26.01
CA VAL A 346 -17.69 16.46 24.95
C VAL A 346 -16.20 16.71 25.12
N ASN A 347 -15.39 15.71 24.76
CA ASN A 347 -13.94 15.78 24.87
C ASN A 347 -13.22 15.33 23.59
N HIS A 348 -13.98 15.00 22.54
CA HIS A 348 -13.45 14.44 21.29
C HIS A 348 -14.19 15.01 20.06
N ILE A 349 -13.41 15.43 19.07
CA ILE A 349 -13.87 15.86 17.74
C ILE A 349 -13.56 14.70 16.80
N GLY A 350 -14.56 14.23 16.06
CA GLY A 350 -14.40 13.20 15.02
C GLY A 350 -13.89 13.77 13.69
N ALA A 351 -14.05 12.98 12.63
CA ALA A 351 -13.73 13.42 11.28
C ALA A 351 -14.57 14.62 10.87
N ILE A 352 -13.97 15.49 10.04
CA ILE A 352 -14.59 16.74 9.56
C ILE A 352 -14.90 16.66 8.08
N ASP A 353 -15.97 17.28 7.64
CA ASP A 353 -16.38 17.50 6.25
C ASP A 353 -16.61 18.98 5.97
N HIS A 354 -16.63 19.37 4.68
CA HIS A 354 -16.88 20.74 4.26
C HIS A 354 -18.06 20.80 3.28
N HIS A 355 -19.04 21.66 3.61
CA HIS A 355 -20.12 22.00 2.68
C HIS A 355 -20.67 23.42 2.93
N GLY A 356 -20.87 24.18 1.87
CA GLY A 356 -21.57 25.47 1.92
C GLY A 356 -20.92 26.52 2.82
N GLY A 357 -19.59 26.54 2.95
CA GLY A 357 -18.85 27.48 3.81
C GLY A 357 -18.81 27.09 5.29
N PHE A 358 -19.18 25.85 5.60
CA PHE A 358 -19.14 25.27 6.95
C PHE A 358 -18.37 23.97 6.98
N LEU A 359 -17.72 23.71 8.11
CA LEU A 359 -17.25 22.39 8.47
C LEU A 359 -18.35 21.68 9.27
N TRP A 360 -18.49 20.39 9.03
CA TRP A 360 -19.42 19.50 9.73
C TRP A 360 -18.63 18.41 10.43
N THR A 361 -18.94 18.11 11.67
CA THR A 361 -18.23 17.11 12.46
C THR A 361 -19.10 16.48 13.53
N GLY A 362 -18.77 15.26 13.93
CA GLY A 362 -19.26 14.65 15.15
C GLY A 362 -18.43 15.10 16.35
N LEU A 363 -19.10 15.36 17.45
CA LEU A 363 -18.48 15.62 18.74
C LEU A 363 -19.00 14.58 19.74
N LEU A 364 -18.10 13.93 20.45
CA LEU A 364 -18.47 12.87 21.37
C LEU A 364 -17.73 12.99 22.71
N HIS A 365 -18.27 12.29 23.72
CA HIS A 365 -17.53 12.02 24.95
C HIS A 365 -16.77 10.70 24.77
N GLY A 366 -15.49 10.78 24.40
CA GLY A 366 -14.62 9.62 24.24
C GLY A 366 -14.06 9.10 25.58
N PRO A 367 -13.38 7.94 25.55
CA PRO A 367 -12.77 7.35 26.73
C PRO A 367 -11.76 8.30 27.40
N GLU A 368 -11.84 8.44 28.71
CA GLU A 368 -10.83 9.14 29.50
C GLU A 368 -9.90 8.12 30.17
N ASN A 369 -8.58 8.30 29.97
CA ASN A 369 -7.56 7.37 30.50
C ASN A 369 -7.80 5.88 30.13
N GLY A 370 -8.33 5.63 28.93
CA GLY A 370 -8.63 4.28 28.45
C GLY A 370 -9.88 3.64 29.06
N LYS A 371 -10.66 4.39 29.85
CA LYS A 371 -11.93 3.92 30.43
C LYS A 371 -13.09 4.69 29.81
N HIS A 372 -14.08 3.97 29.35
CA HIS A 372 -15.33 4.49 28.81
C HIS A 372 -16.42 4.40 29.87
N ASP A 373 -17.09 5.52 30.19
CA ASP A 373 -18.28 5.55 31.03
C ASP A 373 -19.52 5.75 30.15
N PRO A 374 -20.38 4.74 29.96
CA PRO A 374 -21.58 4.86 29.14
C PRO A 374 -22.56 5.92 29.59
N LYS A 375 -22.51 6.34 30.85
CA LYS A 375 -23.37 7.39 31.39
C LYS A 375 -22.98 8.80 30.91
N LEU A 376 -21.75 8.95 30.43
CA LEU A 376 -21.23 10.20 29.90
C LEU A 376 -21.34 10.27 28.36
N ASN A 377 -21.89 9.22 27.71
CA ASN A 377 -22.05 9.21 26.27
C ASN A 377 -22.82 10.45 25.81
N ARG A 378 -22.21 11.16 24.84
CA ARG A 378 -22.82 12.28 24.18
C ARG A 378 -22.42 12.30 22.71
N SER A 379 -23.40 12.41 21.84
CA SER A 379 -23.22 12.44 20.39
C SER A 379 -23.86 13.72 19.84
N ILE A 380 -23.03 14.65 19.39
CA ILE A 380 -23.43 15.97 18.93
C ILE A 380 -22.93 16.16 17.49
N ILE A 381 -23.80 16.61 16.59
CA ILE A 381 -23.38 17.15 15.31
C ILE A 381 -23.07 18.63 15.51
N ALA A 382 -21.91 19.08 15.03
CA ALA A 382 -21.53 20.49 15.03
C ALA A 382 -21.38 21.02 13.60
N LYS A 383 -21.92 22.21 13.38
CA LYS A 383 -21.73 23.06 12.21
C LYS A 383 -20.83 24.23 12.59
N ILE A 384 -19.69 24.38 11.89
CA ILE A 384 -18.62 25.30 12.27
C ILE A 384 -18.29 26.18 11.06
N ARG A 385 -18.25 27.50 11.24
CA ARG A 385 -17.95 28.44 10.14
C ARG A 385 -16.48 28.29 9.69
N VAL A 386 -16.28 28.24 8.38
CA VAL A 386 -14.93 28.20 7.78
C VAL A 386 -14.15 29.50 8.02
N THR A 387 -14.84 30.63 8.16
CA THR A 387 -14.23 31.95 8.23
C THR A 387 -13.46 32.23 9.53
N ASP A 388 -13.98 31.79 10.66
CA ASP A 388 -13.44 32.05 12.01
C ASP A 388 -13.38 30.81 12.91
N LEU A 389 -13.71 29.65 12.38
CA LEU A 389 -13.78 28.37 13.06
C LEU A 389 -14.66 28.40 14.33
N ALA A 390 -15.66 29.29 14.36
CA ALA A 390 -16.62 29.35 15.45
C ALA A 390 -17.78 28.36 15.21
N VAL A 391 -18.22 27.71 16.28
CA VAL A 391 -19.40 26.83 16.24
C VAL A 391 -20.64 27.72 15.94
N ASP A 392 -21.29 27.40 14.83
CA ASP A 392 -22.49 28.08 14.36
C ASP A 392 -23.73 27.46 14.98
N LYS A 393 -23.80 26.13 14.98
CA LYS A 393 -24.94 25.38 15.49
C LYS A 393 -24.55 23.96 15.92
N THR A 394 -25.32 23.40 16.84
CA THR A 394 -25.19 22.01 17.28
C THR A 394 -26.54 21.32 17.37
N TRP A 395 -26.51 19.99 17.20
CA TRP A 395 -27.66 19.11 17.40
C TRP A 395 -27.23 17.92 18.25
N ASP A 396 -27.94 17.69 19.34
CA ASP A 396 -27.73 16.52 20.20
C ASP A 396 -28.57 15.35 19.64
N ILE A 397 -27.88 14.30 19.23
CA ILE A 397 -28.47 13.07 18.67
C ILE A 397 -28.13 11.83 19.51
N THR A 398 -27.75 12.01 20.76
CA THR A 398 -27.35 10.94 21.69
C THR A 398 -28.41 9.84 21.83
N LYS A 399 -29.67 10.16 21.64
CA LYS A 399 -30.76 9.17 21.67
C LYS A 399 -30.77 8.23 20.48
N ASP A 400 -30.23 8.68 19.32
CA ASP A 400 -30.26 7.95 18.06
C ASP A 400 -28.92 7.30 17.72
N VAL A 401 -27.81 7.93 18.11
CA VAL A 401 -26.45 7.54 17.82
C VAL A 401 -25.65 7.49 19.11
N THR A 402 -25.15 6.31 19.45
CA THR A 402 -24.44 6.10 20.71
C THR A 402 -23.03 6.67 20.68
N TRP A 403 -22.33 6.50 19.57
CA TRP A 403 -20.92 6.87 19.45
C TRP A 403 -20.64 7.47 18.06
N ILE A 404 -20.88 8.78 17.98
CA ILE A 404 -20.78 9.53 16.72
C ILE A 404 -19.34 9.70 16.24
N ASP A 405 -19.05 9.26 15.04
CA ASP A 405 -17.88 9.55 14.21
C ASP A 405 -17.98 8.72 12.92
N PRO A 406 -17.79 9.24 11.74
CA PRO A 406 -17.64 10.61 11.24
C PRO A 406 -18.97 11.28 10.85
N VAL A 407 -18.91 12.53 10.37
CA VAL A 407 -20.09 13.26 9.83
C VAL A 407 -19.75 13.87 8.47
N CYS A 408 -20.70 13.76 7.52
CA CYS A 408 -20.65 14.39 6.21
C CYS A 408 -21.99 15.03 5.87
N PHE A 409 -21.97 16.17 5.17
CA PHE A 409 -23.18 16.83 4.66
C PHE A 409 -23.13 16.98 3.14
N ASP A 410 -24.03 16.33 2.42
CA ASP A 410 -24.06 16.32 0.95
C ASP A 410 -24.85 17.48 0.31
N GLY A 411 -25.35 18.43 1.13
CA GLY A 411 -26.21 19.54 0.72
C GLY A 411 -27.70 19.27 0.94
N GLN A 412 -28.09 18.01 1.14
CA GLN A 412 -29.48 17.62 1.42
C GLN A 412 -29.60 16.82 2.71
N TYR A 413 -28.65 15.89 2.93
CA TYR A 413 -28.65 14.97 4.06
C TYR A 413 -27.34 15.06 4.86
N LEU A 414 -27.47 14.91 6.17
CA LEU A 414 -26.36 14.62 7.06
C LEU A 414 -26.22 13.09 7.16
N TRP A 415 -25.00 12.62 6.92
CA TRP A 415 -24.60 11.24 7.02
C TRP A 415 -23.69 11.10 8.22
N VAL A 416 -24.06 10.26 9.17
CA VAL A 416 -23.48 10.18 10.51
C VAL A 416 -23.10 8.73 10.80
N GLY A 417 -21.81 8.46 10.93
CA GLY A 417 -21.31 7.16 11.36
C GLY A 417 -21.60 6.91 12.84
N ASP A 418 -22.07 5.72 13.17
CA ASP A 418 -22.15 5.22 14.53
C ASP A 418 -21.16 4.08 14.73
N LEU A 419 -20.13 4.30 15.54
CA LEU A 419 -19.11 3.29 15.81
C LEU A 419 -19.66 2.09 16.59
N SER A 420 -20.83 2.20 17.20
CA SER A 420 -21.44 1.14 18.01
C SER A 420 -22.33 0.18 17.22
N ASP A 421 -22.97 0.63 16.12
CA ASP A 421 -23.94 -0.15 15.36
C ASP A 421 -23.49 -0.52 13.93
N LEU A 422 -22.30 -0.11 13.54
CA LEU A 422 -21.69 -0.38 12.23
C LEU A 422 -22.56 0.10 11.05
N GLY A 423 -23.17 1.28 11.20
CA GLY A 423 -24.02 1.89 10.21
C GLY A 423 -23.74 3.38 10.03
N ILE A 424 -24.25 3.93 8.94
CA ILE A 424 -24.24 5.37 8.66
C ILE A 424 -25.68 5.86 8.66
N HIS A 425 -26.05 6.62 9.68
CA HIS A 425 -27.37 7.18 9.86
C HIS A 425 -27.54 8.38 8.96
N ARG A 426 -28.64 8.44 8.23
CA ARG A 426 -29.00 9.57 7.37
C ARG A 426 -30.06 10.44 8.01
N TYR A 427 -29.82 11.75 8.07
CA TYR A 427 -30.78 12.74 8.57
C TYR A 427 -31.05 13.79 7.51
N ARG A 428 -32.31 14.20 7.36
CA ARG A 428 -32.66 15.40 6.60
C ARG A 428 -32.67 16.59 7.53
N LEU A 429 -32.10 17.69 7.08
CA LEU A 429 -32.18 18.96 7.78
C LEU A 429 -33.49 19.67 7.34
N ASP A 430 -34.42 19.83 8.26
CA ASP A 430 -35.72 20.49 8.04
C ASP A 430 -35.78 21.74 8.92
N GLY A 431 -35.44 22.88 8.33
CA GLY A 431 -35.18 24.09 9.11
C GLY A 431 -34.05 23.84 10.11
N ASP A 432 -34.38 23.90 11.39
CA ASP A 432 -33.44 23.70 12.49
C ASP A 432 -33.48 22.30 13.11
N GLN A 433 -34.33 21.42 12.59
CA GLN A 433 -34.52 20.08 13.13
C GLN A 433 -33.88 19.03 12.23
N LEU A 434 -33.35 17.97 12.87
CA LEU A 434 -32.87 16.77 12.18
C LEU A 434 -34.00 15.73 12.18
N VAL A 435 -34.38 15.29 10.97
CA VAL A 435 -35.37 14.24 10.76
C VAL A 435 -34.66 13.00 10.24
N ARG A 436 -34.71 11.89 11.00
CA ARG A 436 -34.09 10.61 10.58
C ARG A 436 -34.69 10.14 9.26
N ALA A 437 -33.82 9.78 8.30
CA ALA A 437 -34.19 9.43 6.93
C ALA A 437 -33.67 8.04 6.50
N GLY A 438 -33.21 7.21 7.45
CA GLY A 438 -32.78 5.83 7.24
C GLY A 438 -31.35 5.58 7.72
N VAL A 439 -30.89 4.36 7.53
CA VAL A 439 -29.52 3.92 7.86
C VAL A 439 -28.94 3.20 6.65
N PHE A 440 -27.71 3.57 6.28
CA PHE A 440 -26.92 2.82 5.32
C PHE A 440 -26.12 1.77 6.08
N ARG A 441 -26.20 0.51 5.66
CA ARG A 441 -25.45 -0.61 6.25
C ARG A 441 -24.37 -1.07 5.30
N TYR A 442 -23.19 -1.33 5.82
CA TYR A 442 -22.09 -2.01 5.13
C TYR A 442 -21.82 -3.38 5.79
N PRO A 443 -21.07 -4.30 5.13
CA PRO A 443 -20.82 -5.64 5.69
C PRO A 443 -20.10 -5.58 7.04
N LYS A 444 -20.54 -6.39 8.01
CA LYS A 444 -20.02 -6.42 9.40
C LYS A 444 -18.50 -6.61 9.49
N GLN A 445 -17.88 -7.31 8.53
CA GLN A 445 -16.44 -7.54 8.49
C GLN A 445 -15.63 -6.27 8.18
N MET A 446 -16.27 -5.19 7.76
CA MET A 446 -15.61 -3.90 7.48
C MET A 446 -15.36 -3.08 8.74
N HIS A 447 -15.95 -3.46 9.87
CA HIS A 447 -15.94 -2.66 11.10
C HIS A 447 -16.51 -1.25 10.89
N PHE A 448 -16.24 -0.31 11.79
CA PHE A 448 -16.74 1.05 11.69
C PHE A 448 -15.94 1.92 10.69
N SER A 449 -16.57 2.92 10.15
CA SER A 449 -15.95 3.91 9.26
C SER A 449 -15.32 5.05 10.08
N GLN A 450 -14.10 5.46 9.73
CA GLN A 450 -13.40 6.60 10.32
C GLN A 450 -13.52 7.88 9.49
N GLY A 451 -14.04 7.80 8.29
CA GLY A 451 -14.31 8.95 7.44
C GLY A 451 -15.35 8.61 6.39
N ILE A 452 -16.21 9.56 6.07
CA ILE A 452 -17.24 9.44 5.03
C ILE A 452 -17.27 10.65 4.13
N ARG A 453 -17.58 10.42 2.85
CA ARG A 453 -17.89 11.46 1.84
C ARG A 453 -19.02 10.99 0.95
N VAL A 454 -19.89 11.92 0.59
CA VAL A 454 -20.93 11.68 -0.42
C VAL A 454 -20.67 12.60 -1.60
N VAL A 455 -20.54 12.02 -2.79
CA VAL A 455 -20.33 12.75 -4.05
C VAL A 455 -21.35 12.23 -5.07
N GLY A 456 -22.35 13.04 -5.39
CA GLY A 456 -23.46 12.61 -6.24
C GLY A 456 -24.22 11.42 -5.63
N ARG A 457 -24.27 10.28 -6.34
CA ARG A 457 -24.91 9.05 -5.85
C ARG A 457 -23.91 8.02 -5.31
N LYS A 458 -22.71 8.46 -4.96
CA LYS A 458 -21.67 7.59 -4.41
C LYS A 458 -21.39 7.97 -2.96
N LEU A 459 -21.31 6.95 -2.11
CA LEU A 459 -20.83 7.05 -0.75
C LEU A 459 -19.41 6.48 -0.69
N TYR A 460 -18.51 7.23 -0.14
CA TYR A 460 -17.13 6.82 0.12
C TYR A 460 -16.91 6.69 1.61
N THR A 461 -16.28 5.60 2.04
CA THR A 461 -15.97 5.36 3.45
C THR A 461 -14.53 4.89 3.60
N ILE A 462 -13.86 5.30 4.68
CA ILE A 462 -12.55 4.77 5.02
C ILE A 462 -12.66 3.93 6.30
N HIS A 463 -12.07 2.73 6.28
CA HIS A 463 -12.16 1.77 7.37
C HIS A 463 -10.79 1.32 7.85
N THR A 464 -10.68 1.09 9.18
CA THR A 464 -9.53 0.49 9.85
C THR A 464 -9.96 -0.56 10.86
N PHE A 465 -9.00 -1.35 11.34
CA PHE A 465 -9.19 -2.44 12.33
C PHE A 465 -10.03 -3.62 11.87
N GLY A 466 -10.41 -3.66 10.59
CA GLY A 466 -11.12 -4.79 10.00
C GLY A 466 -10.21 -5.77 9.30
N THR A 467 -10.83 -6.72 8.63
CA THR A 467 -10.16 -7.58 7.65
C THR A 467 -10.00 -6.89 6.29
N MET A 468 -10.55 -5.68 6.15
CA MET A 468 -10.63 -4.89 4.93
C MET A 468 -10.34 -3.42 5.26
N ASP A 469 -9.05 -3.07 5.35
CA ASP A 469 -8.63 -1.67 5.53
C ASP A 469 -8.52 -0.97 4.18
N GLY A 470 -9.05 0.24 4.04
CA GLY A 470 -8.98 1.02 2.81
C GLY A 470 -10.09 2.04 2.61
N LEU A 471 -10.11 2.63 1.42
CA LEU A 471 -11.20 3.48 0.93
C LEU A 471 -12.19 2.64 0.12
N PHE A 472 -13.46 2.75 0.43
CA PHE A 472 -14.55 2.00 -0.18
C PHE A 472 -15.55 2.94 -0.84
N GLU A 473 -15.97 2.58 -2.05
CA GLU A 473 -17.04 3.26 -2.78
C GLU A 473 -18.29 2.37 -2.79
N PHE A 474 -19.42 2.97 -2.56
CA PHE A 474 -20.73 2.32 -2.64
C PHE A 474 -21.67 3.13 -3.53
N ASP A 475 -22.55 2.46 -4.26
CA ASP A 475 -23.71 3.09 -4.86
C ASP A 475 -24.76 3.37 -3.77
N LEU A 476 -25.23 4.62 -3.69
CA LEU A 476 -26.31 4.95 -2.80
C LEU A 476 -27.64 4.45 -3.39
N PRO A 477 -28.36 3.53 -2.72
CA PRO A 477 -29.66 3.12 -3.16
C PRO A 477 -30.67 4.25 -3.06
N GLU A 478 -31.73 4.23 -3.87
CA GLU A 478 -32.79 5.25 -3.82
C GLU A 478 -33.49 5.24 -2.46
N LYS A 479 -33.67 4.06 -1.88
CA LYS A 479 -34.24 3.87 -0.55
C LYS A 479 -33.28 3.08 0.32
N LEU A 480 -33.05 3.53 1.54
CA LEU A 480 -32.30 2.80 2.56
C LEU A 480 -33.24 1.83 3.27
N ASP A 481 -32.92 0.54 3.26
CA ASP A 481 -33.76 -0.55 3.78
C ASP A 481 -33.06 -1.42 4.83
N ASP A 482 -32.00 -0.91 5.46
CA ASP A 482 -31.16 -1.61 6.43
C ASP A 482 -30.42 -2.86 5.91
N SER A 483 -30.52 -3.19 4.61
CA SER A 483 -29.76 -4.29 4.02
C SER A 483 -28.30 -3.91 3.84
N PRO A 484 -27.31 -4.80 4.16
CA PRO A 484 -25.90 -4.52 3.96
C PRO A 484 -25.58 -4.35 2.48
N GLN A 485 -25.05 -3.20 2.11
CA GLN A 485 -24.62 -2.88 0.75
C GLN A 485 -23.17 -3.34 0.53
N GLN A 486 -22.90 -3.93 -0.64
CA GLN A 486 -21.55 -4.31 -1.01
C GLN A 486 -20.83 -3.12 -1.67
N PRO A 487 -19.52 -2.93 -1.41
CA PRO A 487 -18.78 -1.89 -2.09
C PRO A 487 -18.68 -2.18 -3.60
N THR A 488 -18.82 -1.14 -4.40
CA THR A 488 -18.64 -1.20 -5.87
C THR A 488 -17.18 -1.10 -6.25
N ARG A 489 -16.38 -0.37 -5.45
CA ARG A 489 -14.92 -0.25 -5.59
C ARG A 489 -14.27 -0.21 -4.23
N VAL A 490 -13.02 -0.66 -4.19
CA VAL A 490 -12.19 -0.60 -2.99
C VAL A 490 -10.78 -0.22 -3.40
N TRP A 491 -10.22 0.82 -2.78
CA TRP A 491 -8.81 1.19 -2.93
C TRP A 491 -8.07 0.89 -1.65
N GLN A 492 -6.98 0.16 -1.76
CA GLN A 492 -6.07 0.01 -0.65
C GLN A 492 -5.28 1.33 -0.51
N ILE A 493 -5.52 2.04 0.57
CA ILE A 493 -4.72 3.21 0.97
C ILE A 493 -3.60 2.68 1.84
N ALA A 494 -2.35 3.02 1.46
CA ALA A 494 -1.14 2.41 1.98
C ALA A 494 -1.15 2.09 3.47
N GLU A 495 -0.91 0.89 3.78
CA GLU A 495 0.19 0.18 4.38
C GLU A 495 0.56 0.41 5.82
N ASN A 496 0.02 1.24 6.57
CA ASN A 496 0.33 1.20 7.98
C ASN A 496 -0.91 0.82 8.76
N ARG A 497 -0.80 -0.28 9.49
CA ARG A 497 -1.67 -0.75 10.58
C ARG A 497 -1.90 0.33 11.66
N MET A 498 -1.77 1.60 11.30
CA MET A 498 -2.14 2.74 12.08
C MET A 498 -3.47 3.25 11.55
N HIS A 499 -4.32 3.70 12.42
CA HIS A 499 -5.64 4.20 12.19
C HIS A 499 -5.74 5.04 10.90
N LEU A 500 -6.49 4.57 9.91
CA LEU A 500 -6.91 5.39 8.78
C LEU A 500 -7.98 6.33 9.31
N GLU A 501 -7.66 7.60 9.43
CA GLU A 501 -8.59 8.63 9.91
C GLU A 501 -9.35 9.28 8.75
N GLY A 502 -9.72 10.54 8.83
CA GLY A 502 -10.44 11.22 7.77
C GLY A 502 -9.68 11.39 6.45
N PHE A 503 -10.41 11.48 5.38
CA PHE A 503 -9.92 11.76 4.04
C PHE A 503 -10.80 12.82 3.36
N ASP A 504 -10.28 13.41 2.27
CA ASP A 504 -11.09 14.21 1.36
C ASP A 504 -10.54 14.22 -0.06
N PHE A 505 -11.41 14.44 -1.04
CA PHE A 505 -11.03 14.58 -2.44
C PHE A 505 -10.32 15.91 -2.70
N VAL A 506 -9.29 15.87 -3.54
CA VAL A 506 -8.61 17.09 -3.97
C VAL A 506 -9.58 17.92 -4.82
N PRO A 507 -9.83 19.19 -4.46
CA PRO A 507 -10.75 20.05 -5.20
C PRO A 507 -10.39 20.12 -6.69
N GLY A 508 -11.33 19.77 -7.56
CA GLY A 508 -11.14 19.75 -9.01
C GLY A 508 -10.37 18.53 -9.56
N VAL A 509 -9.99 17.58 -8.72
CA VAL A 509 -9.25 16.37 -9.13
C VAL A 509 -9.89 15.13 -8.51
N PRO A 510 -11.00 14.62 -9.07
CA PRO A 510 -11.85 13.62 -8.41
C PRO A 510 -11.20 12.25 -8.18
N HIS A 511 -10.09 11.95 -8.84
CA HIS A 511 -9.31 10.72 -8.68
C HIS A 511 -8.14 10.86 -7.69
N GLN A 512 -8.03 12.00 -6.99
CA GLN A 512 -7.03 12.20 -5.95
C GLN A 512 -7.68 12.51 -4.61
N ILE A 513 -7.12 11.92 -3.56
CA ILE A 513 -7.49 12.22 -2.18
C ILE A 513 -6.28 12.66 -1.36
N TRP A 514 -6.53 13.48 -0.35
CA TRP A 514 -5.67 13.57 0.82
C TRP A 514 -6.25 12.72 1.94
N HIS A 515 -5.38 12.10 2.71
CA HIS A 515 -5.72 11.28 3.87
C HIS A 515 -4.93 11.76 5.08
N ALA A 516 -5.58 11.83 6.24
CA ALA A 516 -4.98 12.25 7.50
C ALA A 516 -4.50 11.04 8.31
N GLN A 517 -3.28 11.12 8.86
CA GLN A 517 -2.72 10.07 9.69
C GLN A 517 -1.74 10.66 10.73
N GLY A 518 -2.14 10.69 11.98
CA GLY A 518 -1.29 11.18 13.07
C GLY A 518 -0.85 12.63 12.87
N ASN A 519 0.43 12.88 12.60
CA ASN A 519 0.97 14.20 12.30
C ASN A 519 1.35 14.39 10.82
N GLN A 520 0.71 13.65 9.93
CA GLN A 520 1.04 13.57 8.52
C GLN A 520 -0.24 13.59 7.68
N VAL A 521 -0.13 14.13 6.49
CA VAL A 521 -1.15 14.01 5.44
C VAL A 521 -0.51 13.45 4.19
N ASP A 522 -1.18 12.51 3.58
CA ASP A 522 -0.71 11.77 2.41
C ASP A 522 -1.69 11.96 1.26
N ARG A 523 -1.17 12.32 0.08
CA ARG A 523 -1.98 12.43 -1.14
C ARG A 523 -1.83 11.17 -1.98
N TYR A 524 -2.96 10.60 -2.32
CA TYR A 524 -3.04 9.41 -3.16
C TYR A 524 -3.74 9.71 -4.46
N GLU A 525 -3.27 9.11 -5.53
CA GLU A 525 -3.99 8.96 -6.78
C GLU A 525 -4.74 7.63 -6.79
N LEU A 526 -6.04 7.69 -6.94
CA LEU A 526 -6.91 6.52 -7.02
C LEU A 526 -6.87 5.98 -8.45
N ALA A 527 -6.49 4.73 -8.62
CA ALA A 527 -6.52 4.10 -9.93
C ALA A 527 -7.97 4.04 -10.44
N GLU A 528 -8.20 4.51 -11.65
CA GLU A 528 -9.46 4.25 -12.35
C GLU A 528 -9.53 2.75 -12.63
N SER A 529 -10.69 2.14 -12.38
CA SER A 529 -10.93 0.80 -12.90
C SER A 529 -10.99 0.93 -14.41
N GLU A 530 -10.07 0.31 -15.14
CA GLU A 530 -10.35 0.01 -16.53
C GLU A 530 -11.63 -0.84 -16.54
N ASP A 531 -12.71 -0.27 -17.04
CA ASP A 531 -13.93 -0.98 -17.37
C ASP A 531 -13.57 -2.03 -18.42
N ARG A 532 -13.45 -3.29 -17.99
CA ARG A 532 -13.55 -4.47 -18.88
C ARG A 532 -14.09 -5.68 -18.12
#